data_504b72cce447dd314df082f383092b2c
#
_entry.id   504b72cce447dd314df082f383092b2c
#
_cell.length_a   1.000
_cell.length_b   1.000
_cell.length_c   1.000
_cell.angle_alpha   90.00
_cell.angle_beta   90.00
_cell.angle_gamma   90.00
#
_symmetry.space_group_name_H-M   'P 1'
#
loop_
_entity.id
_entity.type
_entity.pdbx_description
1 polymer ?
#
loop_
_entity_poly.entity_id
_entity_poly.type
_entity_poly.pdbx_seq_one_letter_code
_entity_poly.pdbx_strand_id
1 'polypeptide(L)'
;MTSSPFADNYRFLARYNRWFNQRLYEACGTLSDEERKRDRGAFFGSIHLTLGHLIWGDNVWLGRFSRQGVDFPSLRPELLALPANAQHDSELFNDFEAMRVHRDQLDAAIDAWVADMPPDFPERIMRYGNTQGVQREHPMWQAMLHFFNHQTHHRGQVTTLLMQAGIDPGTTDLISLIREPNAL
;
A
#
# COMPACT_ATOMS: atom_id res chain seq x y z
N MET A 1 -27.14 -7.83 9.13
CA MET A 1 -26.11 -8.86 8.80
C MET A 1 -24.97 -8.64 9.78
N THR A 2 -24.61 -9.63 10.58
CA THR A 2 -23.44 -9.52 11.47
C THR A 2 -22.19 -9.50 10.62
N SER A 3 -21.39 -8.44 10.74
CA SER A 3 -20.11 -8.30 10.06
C SER A 3 -19.16 -9.41 10.54
N SER A 4 -18.35 -9.96 9.62
CA SER A 4 -17.31 -10.90 9.98
C SER A 4 -16.18 -10.14 10.70
N PRO A 5 -15.61 -10.65 11.82
CA PRO A 5 -14.46 -10.03 12.47
C PRO A 5 -13.27 -9.78 11.52
N PHE A 6 -13.08 -10.64 10.53
CA PHE A 6 -12.09 -10.45 9.47
C PHE A 6 -12.39 -9.22 8.61
N ALA A 7 -13.65 -9.05 8.17
CA ALA A 7 -14.05 -7.92 7.33
C ALA A 7 -13.83 -6.58 8.05
N ASP A 8 -14.21 -6.50 9.32
CA ASP A 8 -14.02 -5.28 10.12
C ASP A 8 -12.55 -4.96 10.35
N ASN A 9 -11.72 -5.99 10.61
CA ASN A 9 -10.28 -5.83 10.76
C ASN A 9 -9.64 -5.26 9.48
N TYR A 10 -9.99 -5.80 8.29
CA TYR A 10 -9.41 -5.33 7.04
C TYR A 10 -9.91 -3.94 6.64
N ARG A 11 -11.18 -3.59 6.90
CA ARG A 11 -11.69 -2.21 6.75
C ARG A 11 -10.92 -1.24 7.63
N PHE A 12 -10.65 -1.62 8.87
CA PHE A 12 -9.88 -0.79 9.79
C PHE A 12 -8.42 -0.63 9.32
N LEU A 13 -7.78 -1.69 8.84
CA LEU A 13 -6.42 -1.63 8.28
C LEU A 13 -6.37 -0.78 7.00
N ALA A 14 -7.38 -0.83 6.13
CA ALA A 14 -7.47 0.01 4.94
C ALA A 14 -7.57 1.49 5.32
N ARG A 15 -8.44 1.85 6.29
CA ARG A 15 -8.53 3.21 6.82
C ARG A 15 -7.18 3.69 7.39
N TYR A 16 -6.50 2.86 8.18
CA TYR A 16 -5.19 3.18 8.71
C TYR A 16 -4.15 3.37 7.60
N ASN A 17 -4.19 2.51 6.57
CA ASN A 17 -3.32 2.61 5.42
C ASN A 17 -3.46 3.96 4.72
N ARG A 18 -4.71 4.37 4.40
CA ARG A 18 -5.02 5.66 3.77
C ARG A 18 -4.59 6.84 4.65
N TRP A 19 -4.99 6.85 5.92
CA TRP A 19 -4.64 7.89 6.88
C TRP A 19 -3.13 8.09 7.00
N PHE A 20 -2.37 7.00 7.07
CA PHE A 20 -0.92 7.07 7.16
C PHE A 20 -0.30 7.54 5.84
N ASN A 21 -0.78 7.05 4.69
CA ASN A 21 -0.28 7.48 3.38
C ASN A 21 -0.48 8.97 3.17
N GLN A 22 -1.65 9.52 3.49
CA GLN A 22 -1.92 10.96 3.37
C GLN A 22 -0.88 11.78 4.14
N ARG A 23 -0.68 11.50 5.42
CA ARG A 23 0.32 12.18 6.26
C ARG A 23 1.74 12.04 5.73
N LEU A 24 2.07 10.84 5.28
CA LEU A 24 3.40 10.55 4.74
C LEU A 24 3.69 11.33 3.46
N TYR A 25 2.72 11.35 2.52
CA TYR A 25 2.87 12.09 1.27
C TYR A 25 2.84 13.61 1.49
N GLU A 26 2.06 14.11 2.45
CA GLU A 26 2.11 15.53 2.88
C GLU A 26 3.52 15.88 3.39
N ALA A 27 4.08 15.10 4.30
CA ALA A 27 5.43 15.32 4.81
C ALA A 27 6.49 15.22 3.69
N CYS A 28 6.41 14.23 2.82
CA CYS A 28 7.30 14.09 1.66
C CYS A 28 7.17 15.26 0.67
N GLY A 29 5.99 15.85 0.55
CA GLY A 29 5.71 17.01 -0.31
C GLY A 29 6.44 18.29 0.11
N THR A 30 6.88 18.40 1.36
CA THR A 30 7.65 19.55 1.85
C THR A 30 9.11 19.53 1.38
N LEU A 31 9.62 18.37 0.93
CA LEU A 31 10.96 18.21 0.39
C LEU A 31 11.01 18.62 -1.09
N SER A 32 12.17 19.13 -1.55
CA SER A 32 12.43 19.28 -2.98
C SER A 32 12.52 17.91 -3.68
N ASP A 33 12.40 17.88 -5.00
CA ASP A 33 12.54 16.65 -5.79
C ASP A 33 13.93 16.03 -5.60
N GLU A 34 14.97 16.86 -5.57
CA GLU A 34 16.35 16.46 -5.30
C GLU A 34 16.46 15.77 -3.93
N GLU A 35 15.87 16.33 -2.87
CA GLU A 35 15.93 15.75 -1.52
C GLU A 35 15.15 14.45 -1.41
N ARG A 36 13.99 14.33 -2.09
CA ARG A 36 13.23 13.07 -2.13
C ARG A 36 14.00 11.95 -2.84
N LYS A 37 14.73 12.30 -3.92
CA LYS A 37 15.50 11.35 -4.76
C LYS A 37 16.93 11.12 -4.26
N ARG A 38 17.39 11.91 -3.29
CA ARG A 38 18.74 11.77 -2.73
C ARG A 38 18.95 10.36 -2.15
N ASP A 39 20.04 9.71 -2.55
CA ASP A 39 20.47 8.47 -1.94
C ASP A 39 20.83 8.69 -0.46
N ARG A 40 20.16 7.96 0.41
CA ARG A 40 20.34 8.02 1.87
C ARG A 40 20.88 6.71 2.45
N GLY A 41 21.37 5.81 1.61
CA GLY A 41 21.85 4.48 1.99
C GLY A 41 20.76 3.55 2.53
N ALA A 42 19.49 3.81 2.20
CA ALA A 42 18.35 2.96 2.54
C ALA A 42 18.27 1.77 1.59
N PHE A 43 17.44 0.75 1.92
CA PHE A 43 17.31 -0.46 1.09
C PHE A 43 16.93 -0.13 -0.38
N PHE A 44 16.03 0.83 -0.59
CA PHE A 44 15.68 1.35 -1.92
C PHE A 44 16.43 2.65 -2.28
N GLY A 45 17.47 3.01 -1.57
CA GLY A 45 18.27 4.21 -1.80
C GLY A 45 17.60 5.49 -1.29
N SER A 46 16.39 5.81 -1.71
CA SER A 46 15.75 7.11 -1.46
C SER A 46 14.32 7.01 -0.94
N ILE A 47 13.79 8.14 -0.44
CA ILE A 47 12.38 8.30 -0.10
C ILE A 47 11.51 8.02 -1.34
N HIS A 48 11.83 8.63 -2.47
CA HIS A 48 11.10 8.51 -3.72
C HIS A 48 10.98 7.05 -4.19
N LEU A 49 12.09 6.32 -4.21
CA LEU A 49 12.09 4.91 -4.62
C LEU A 49 11.37 4.01 -3.61
N THR A 50 11.44 4.31 -2.31
CA THR A 50 10.69 3.55 -1.28
C THR A 50 9.18 3.74 -1.44
N LEU A 51 8.71 4.96 -1.76
CA LEU A 51 7.29 5.22 -2.08
C LEU A 51 6.87 4.51 -3.38
N GLY A 52 7.72 4.52 -4.40
CA GLY A 52 7.50 3.77 -5.64
C GLY A 52 7.38 2.25 -5.40
N HIS A 53 8.24 1.70 -4.54
CA HIS A 53 8.18 0.29 -4.12
C HIS A 53 6.85 -0.06 -3.43
N LEU A 54 6.32 0.82 -2.58
CA LEU A 54 5.01 0.62 -1.96
C LEU A 54 3.90 0.50 -3.02
N ILE A 55 3.89 1.38 -4.01
CA ILE A 55 2.93 1.32 -5.13
C ILE A 55 3.12 0.04 -5.95
N TRP A 56 4.37 -0.31 -6.27
CA TRP A 56 4.66 -1.57 -6.98
C TRP A 56 4.11 -2.79 -6.24
N GLY A 57 4.38 -2.88 -4.94
CA GLY A 57 3.90 -3.97 -4.10
C GLY A 57 2.38 -4.07 -4.06
N ASP A 58 1.70 -2.92 -3.93
CA ASP A 58 0.25 -2.84 -3.94
C ASP A 58 -0.34 -3.33 -5.26
N ASN A 59 0.17 -2.83 -6.38
CA ASN A 59 -0.32 -3.24 -7.70
C ASN A 59 -0.14 -4.74 -7.94
N VAL A 60 1.00 -5.30 -7.52
CA VAL A 60 1.25 -6.74 -7.61
C VAL A 60 0.25 -7.55 -6.77
N TRP A 61 0.03 -7.16 -5.52
CA TRP A 61 -0.84 -7.92 -4.61
C TRP A 61 -2.31 -7.75 -4.94
N LEU A 62 -2.78 -6.53 -5.20
CA LEU A 62 -4.16 -6.27 -5.61
C LEU A 62 -4.48 -6.97 -6.94
N GLY A 63 -3.53 -6.98 -7.89
CA GLY A 63 -3.66 -7.75 -9.12
C GLY A 63 -3.72 -9.27 -8.92
N ARG A 64 -3.13 -9.80 -7.83
CA ARG A 64 -3.28 -11.22 -7.45
C ARG A 64 -4.64 -11.46 -6.79
N PHE A 65 -5.09 -10.56 -5.91
CA PHE A 65 -6.39 -10.68 -5.24
C PHE A 65 -7.55 -10.59 -6.24
N SER A 66 -7.46 -9.73 -7.26
CA SER A 66 -8.50 -9.60 -8.29
C SER A 66 -8.73 -10.88 -9.11
N ARG A 67 -7.77 -11.81 -9.12
CA ARG A 67 -7.84 -13.08 -9.87
C ARG A 67 -8.32 -14.27 -9.04
N GLN A 68 -8.84 -14.04 -7.84
CA GLN A 68 -9.26 -15.13 -6.92
C GLN A 68 -10.76 -15.47 -7.02
N GLY A 69 -11.36 -15.28 -8.20
CA GLY A 69 -12.74 -15.72 -8.47
C GLY A 69 -13.83 -14.84 -7.87
N VAL A 70 -13.50 -13.61 -7.49
CA VAL A 70 -14.44 -12.56 -7.11
C VAL A 70 -14.19 -11.36 -8.02
N ASP A 71 -15.26 -10.80 -8.58
CA ASP A 71 -15.18 -9.55 -9.32
C ASP A 71 -15.16 -8.38 -8.32
N PHE A 72 -14.09 -7.59 -8.37
CA PHE A 72 -13.91 -6.38 -7.58
C PHE A 72 -13.81 -5.18 -8.52
N PRO A 73 -14.91 -4.42 -8.74
CA PRO A 73 -14.91 -3.29 -9.66
C PRO A 73 -13.90 -2.20 -9.37
N SER A 74 -13.45 -2.11 -8.09
CA SER A 74 -12.41 -1.18 -7.66
C SER A 74 -11.00 -1.58 -8.11
N LEU A 75 -10.73 -2.87 -8.31
CA LEU A 75 -9.41 -3.40 -8.70
C LEU A 75 -9.24 -3.43 -10.22
N ARG A 76 -9.40 -2.28 -10.87
CA ARG A 76 -9.35 -2.15 -12.32
C ARG A 76 -7.95 -2.42 -12.88
N PRO A 77 -7.84 -3.17 -14.01
CA PRO A 77 -6.57 -3.48 -14.64
C PRO A 77 -5.73 -2.23 -14.96
N GLU A 78 -6.37 -1.13 -15.39
CA GLU A 78 -5.70 0.12 -15.76
C GLU A 78 -5.03 0.78 -14.56
N LEU A 79 -5.67 0.73 -13.37
CA LEU A 79 -5.11 1.26 -12.13
C LEU A 79 -3.94 0.40 -11.64
N LEU A 80 -4.03 -0.91 -11.81
CA LEU A 80 -3.05 -1.87 -11.29
C LEU A 80 -1.94 -2.19 -12.30
N ALA A 81 -1.99 -1.61 -13.51
CA ALA A 81 -0.99 -1.85 -14.53
C ALA A 81 0.40 -1.38 -14.08
N LEU A 82 1.38 -2.23 -14.27
CA LEU A 82 2.80 -1.90 -14.09
C LEU A 82 3.48 -1.90 -15.47
N PRO A 83 4.52 -1.06 -15.69
CA PRO A 83 5.35 -1.18 -16.87
C PRO A 83 5.89 -2.61 -17.05
N ALA A 84 5.98 -3.09 -18.28
CA ALA A 84 6.29 -4.50 -18.59
C ALA A 84 7.58 -5.02 -17.93
N ASN A 85 8.56 -4.16 -17.72
CA ASN A 85 9.86 -4.51 -17.12
C ASN A 85 10.04 -3.95 -15.70
N ALA A 86 8.95 -3.47 -15.05
CA ALA A 86 9.06 -2.90 -13.72
C ALA A 86 9.48 -3.97 -12.71
N GLN A 87 10.53 -3.67 -11.98
CA GLN A 87 11.03 -4.45 -10.85
C GLN A 87 10.63 -3.78 -9.54
N HIS A 88 10.84 -4.47 -8.44
CA HIS A 88 10.52 -3.97 -7.10
C HIS A 88 11.28 -2.69 -6.68
N ASP A 89 12.35 -2.35 -7.37
CA ASP A 89 13.23 -1.20 -7.17
C ASP A 89 13.19 -0.20 -8.34
N SER A 90 12.28 -0.37 -9.30
CA SER A 90 12.15 0.52 -10.45
C SER A 90 11.57 1.89 -10.04
N GLU A 91 12.09 2.96 -10.64
CA GLU A 91 11.46 4.28 -10.57
C GLU A 91 10.19 4.28 -11.43
N LEU A 92 9.03 4.06 -10.79
CA LEU A 92 7.73 4.01 -11.48
C LEU A 92 7.20 5.38 -11.89
N PHE A 93 7.60 6.42 -11.19
CA PHE A 93 7.16 7.80 -11.38
C PHE A 93 8.38 8.72 -11.34
N ASN A 94 8.55 9.54 -12.34
CA ASN A 94 9.53 10.63 -12.31
C ASN A 94 9.02 11.86 -11.53
N ASP A 95 7.71 12.05 -11.55
CA ASP A 95 7.01 13.17 -10.94
C ASP A 95 6.33 12.74 -9.64
N PHE A 96 6.60 13.50 -8.55
CA PHE A 96 6.05 13.18 -7.23
C PHE A 96 4.54 13.42 -7.15
N GLU A 97 4.03 14.44 -7.85
CA GLU A 97 2.60 14.75 -7.83
C GLU A 97 1.79 13.66 -8.55
N ALA A 98 2.30 13.16 -9.70
CA ALA A 98 1.71 12.02 -10.38
C ALA A 98 1.72 10.76 -9.48
N MET A 99 2.80 10.54 -8.74
CA MET A 99 2.89 9.45 -7.75
C MET A 99 1.84 9.61 -6.64
N ARG A 100 1.65 10.83 -6.11
CA ARG A 100 0.67 11.14 -5.06
C ARG A 100 -0.76 10.89 -5.55
N VAL A 101 -1.11 11.40 -6.72
CA VAL A 101 -2.43 11.17 -7.33
C VAL A 101 -2.70 9.67 -7.51
N HIS A 102 -1.71 8.92 -7.98
CA HIS A 102 -1.86 7.46 -8.12
C HIS A 102 -2.02 6.76 -6.76
N ARG A 103 -1.30 7.21 -5.72
CA ARG A 103 -1.47 6.69 -4.35
C ARG A 103 -2.88 6.92 -3.83
N ASP A 104 -3.43 8.12 -4.01
CA ASP A 104 -4.81 8.42 -3.60
C ASP A 104 -5.84 7.52 -4.29
N GLN A 105 -5.64 7.24 -5.58
CA GLN A 105 -6.49 6.31 -6.34
C GLN A 105 -6.38 4.88 -5.83
N LEU A 106 -5.18 4.41 -5.50
CA LEU A 106 -4.97 3.07 -4.92
C LEU A 106 -5.59 2.96 -3.53
N ASP A 107 -5.45 3.97 -2.68
CA ASP A 107 -6.07 3.96 -1.35
C ASP A 107 -7.60 3.91 -1.43
N ALA A 108 -8.21 4.65 -2.35
CA ALA A 108 -9.65 4.58 -2.61
C ALA A 108 -10.06 3.18 -3.13
N ALA A 109 -9.26 2.58 -4.00
CA ALA A 109 -9.51 1.23 -4.51
C ALA A 109 -9.38 0.16 -3.42
N ILE A 110 -8.41 0.30 -2.50
CA ILE A 110 -8.23 -0.60 -1.34
C ILE A 110 -9.43 -0.51 -0.40
N ASP A 111 -9.91 0.70 -0.09
CA ASP A 111 -11.10 0.90 0.76
C ASP A 111 -12.34 0.24 0.14
N ALA A 112 -12.57 0.44 -1.16
CA ALA A 112 -13.68 -0.17 -1.86
C ALA A 112 -13.54 -1.70 -1.95
N TRP A 113 -12.35 -2.21 -2.23
CA TRP A 113 -12.06 -3.65 -2.26
C TRP A 113 -12.42 -4.34 -0.94
N VAL A 114 -11.98 -3.79 0.21
CA VAL A 114 -12.29 -4.39 1.51
C VAL A 114 -13.75 -4.20 1.92
N ALA A 115 -14.42 -3.16 1.41
CA ALA A 115 -15.86 -2.94 1.64
C ALA A 115 -16.72 -3.97 0.90
N ASP A 116 -16.34 -4.29 -0.35
CA ASP A 116 -17.05 -5.20 -1.25
C ASP A 116 -16.68 -6.68 -1.04
N MET A 117 -15.73 -6.96 -0.15
CA MET A 117 -15.19 -8.29 0.08
C MET A 117 -16.25 -9.24 0.66
N PRO A 118 -16.50 -10.41 0.01
CA PRO A 118 -17.35 -11.44 0.59
C PRO A 118 -16.84 -11.91 1.95
N PRO A 119 -17.71 -12.21 2.93
CA PRO A 119 -17.31 -12.61 4.27
C PRO A 119 -16.37 -13.81 4.32
N ASP A 120 -16.51 -14.74 3.38
CA ASP A 120 -15.72 -15.96 3.28
C ASP A 120 -14.40 -15.76 2.50
N PHE A 121 -14.18 -14.62 1.87
CA PHE A 121 -13.01 -14.38 1.03
C PHE A 121 -11.67 -14.59 1.77
N PRO A 122 -11.49 -14.10 3.00
CA PRO A 122 -10.25 -14.33 3.75
C PRO A 122 -10.00 -15.79 4.12
N GLU A 123 -11.04 -16.61 4.16
CA GLU A 123 -10.96 -18.04 4.53
C GLU A 123 -10.58 -18.93 3.33
N ARG A 124 -10.67 -18.42 2.12
CA ARG A 124 -10.34 -19.15 0.89
C ARG A 124 -8.84 -19.45 0.78
N ILE A 125 -8.52 -20.41 -0.05
CA ILE A 125 -7.12 -20.68 -0.44
C ILE A 125 -6.76 -19.83 -1.65
N MET A 126 -5.75 -19.00 -1.48
CA MET A 126 -5.16 -18.20 -2.55
C MET A 126 -4.16 -19.02 -3.36
N ARG A 127 -4.27 -18.94 -4.71
CA ARG A 127 -3.30 -19.55 -5.63
C ARG A 127 -2.77 -18.50 -6.59
N TYR A 128 -1.45 -18.41 -6.73
CA TYR A 128 -0.82 -17.43 -7.62
C TYR A 128 0.58 -17.86 -8.03
N GLY A 129 1.06 -17.32 -9.16
CA GLY A 129 2.48 -17.35 -9.51
C GLY A 129 3.21 -16.18 -8.83
N ASN A 130 4.35 -16.44 -8.22
CA ASN A 130 5.21 -15.35 -7.76
C ASN A 130 5.94 -14.67 -8.96
N THR A 131 6.74 -13.64 -8.69
CA THR A 131 7.48 -12.89 -9.74
C THR A 131 8.50 -13.73 -10.49
N GLN A 132 8.85 -14.92 -9.98
CA GLN A 132 9.72 -15.91 -10.61
C GLN A 132 8.94 -17.02 -11.34
N GLY A 133 7.60 -16.91 -11.43
CA GLY A 133 6.73 -17.92 -12.05
C GLY A 133 6.45 -19.15 -11.19
N VAL A 134 6.99 -19.22 -9.97
CA VAL A 134 6.75 -20.36 -9.07
C VAL A 134 5.33 -20.28 -8.48
N GLN A 135 4.57 -21.37 -8.62
CA GLN A 135 3.22 -21.47 -8.04
C GLN A 135 3.27 -21.51 -6.52
N ARG A 136 2.38 -20.77 -5.90
CA ARG A 136 2.23 -20.66 -4.44
C ARG A 136 0.78 -20.85 -4.06
N GLU A 137 0.58 -21.47 -2.90
CA GLU A 137 -0.73 -21.70 -2.28
C GLU A 137 -0.65 -21.48 -0.77
N HIS A 138 -1.60 -20.72 -0.24
CA HIS A 138 -1.75 -20.53 1.21
C HIS A 138 -3.13 -19.89 1.52
N PRO A 139 -3.56 -19.86 2.79
CA PRO A 139 -4.78 -19.16 3.18
C PRO A 139 -4.76 -17.69 2.75
N MET A 140 -5.87 -17.19 2.20
CA MET A 140 -6.01 -15.83 1.70
C MET A 140 -5.69 -14.79 2.78
N TRP A 141 -6.16 -15.02 4.02
CA TRP A 141 -5.90 -14.09 5.13
C TRP A 141 -4.40 -13.86 5.40
N GLN A 142 -3.54 -14.85 5.12
CA GLN A 142 -2.08 -14.68 5.28
C GLN A 142 -1.51 -13.71 4.24
N ALA A 143 -2.00 -13.78 2.99
CA ALA A 143 -1.61 -12.83 1.96
C ALA A 143 -2.11 -11.42 2.26
N MET A 144 -3.35 -11.29 2.74
CA MET A 144 -3.91 -10.01 3.14
C MET A 144 -3.17 -9.41 4.34
N LEU A 145 -2.81 -10.23 5.32
CA LEU A 145 -1.98 -9.80 6.44
C LEU A 145 -0.60 -9.34 5.97
N HIS A 146 0.03 -10.09 5.05
CA HIS A 146 1.30 -9.67 4.44
C HIS A 146 1.14 -8.33 3.73
N PHE A 147 0.07 -8.13 2.95
CA PHE A 147 -0.19 -6.89 2.21
C PHE A 147 -0.17 -5.65 3.14
N PHE A 148 -0.94 -5.66 4.23
CA PHE A 148 -0.97 -4.55 5.18
C PHE A 148 0.31 -4.41 6.01
N ASN A 149 0.97 -5.51 6.38
CA ASN A 149 2.25 -5.46 7.08
C ASN A 149 3.38 -4.91 6.20
N HIS A 150 3.41 -5.26 4.92
CA HIS A 150 4.36 -4.74 3.94
C HIS A 150 4.26 -3.21 3.85
N GLN A 151 3.04 -2.68 3.78
CA GLN A 151 2.77 -1.25 3.82
C GLN A 151 3.35 -0.61 5.09
N THR A 152 3.03 -1.14 6.26
CA THR A 152 3.50 -0.61 7.54
C THR A 152 5.02 -0.66 7.66
N HIS A 153 5.65 -1.75 7.20
CA HIS A 153 7.10 -1.91 7.22
C HIS A 153 7.82 -0.81 6.42
N HIS A 154 7.43 -0.61 5.16
CA HIS A 154 8.10 0.36 4.30
C HIS A 154 7.74 1.81 4.64
N ARG A 155 6.53 2.10 5.12
CA ARG A 155 6.22 3.43 5.67
C ARG A 155 7.09 3.78 6.87
N GLY A 156 7.38 2.81 7.74
CA GLY A 156 8.35 3.00 8.83
C GLY A 156 9.76 3.35 8.34
N GLN A 157 10.18 2.80 7.19
CA GLN A 157 11.45 3.20 6.57
C GLN A 157 11.38 4.66 6.07
N VAL A 158 10.29 5.06 5.40
CA VAL A 158 10.12 6.43 4.92
C VAL A 158 10.09 7.44 6.07
N THR A 159 9.39 7.13 7.17
CA THR A 159 9.38 8.03 8.36
C THR A 159 10.77 8.24 8.93
N THR A 160 11.59 7.18 8.99
CA THR A 160 12.99 7.28 9.42
C THR A 160 13.80 8.17 8.47
N LEU A 161 13.63 8.02 7.16
CA LEU A 161 14.33 8.83 6.16
C LEU A 161 13.89 10.31 6.19
N LEU A 162 12.61 10.59 6.47
CA LEU A 162 12.08 11.94 6.68
C LEU A 162 12.74 12.59 7.90
N MET A 163 12.79 11.90 9.03
CA MET A 163 13.48 12.41 10.24
C MET A 163 14.95 12.70 9.97
N GLN A 164 15.65 11.86 9.22
CA GLN A 164 17.03 12.11 8.78
C GLN A 164 17.16 13.31 7.84
N ALA A 165 16.09 13.65 7.11
CA ALA A 165 16.00 14.83 6.27
C ALA A 165 15.56 16.10 7.05
N GLY A 166 15.32 16.00 8.36
CA GLY A 166 14.85 17.09 9.21
C GLY A 166 13.34 17.36 9.13
N ILE A 167 12.58 16.42 8.56
CA ILE A 167 11.12 16.50 8.45
C ILE A 167 10.47 15.55 9.45
N ASP A 168 9.66 16.10 10.34
CA ASP A 168 8.85 15.31 11.28
C ASP A 168 7.54 14.89 10.59
N PRO A 169 7.30 13.59 10.36
CA PRO A 169 6.05 13.11 9.77
C PRO A 169 4.86 13.14 10.76
N GLY A 170 5.08 13.57 11.98
CA GLY A 170 4.09 13.52 13.06
C GLY A 170 3.82 12.08 13.55
N THR A 171 2.72 11.93 14.31
CA THR A 171 2.34 10.61 14.81
C THR A 171 1.76 9.74 13.70
N THR A 172 2.22 8.49 13.65
CA THR A 172 1.82 7.49 12.64
C THR A 172 1.29 6.19 13.27
N ASP A 173 1.17 6.15 14.59
CA ASP A 173 0.67 4.98 15.30
C ASP A 173 -0.81 4.70 15.02
N LEU A 174 -1.15 3.43 14.84
CA LEU A 174 -2.53 2.97 14.63
C LEU A 174 -3.49 3.46 15.74
N ILE A 175 -3.01 3.52 16.98
CA ILE A 175 -3.82 3.98 18.12
C ILE A 175 -4.23 5.45 17.97
N SER A 176 -3.48 6.25 17.24
CA SER A 176 -3.81 7.65 16.98
C SER A 176 -5.07 7.77 16.12
N LEU A 177 -5.19 6.93 15.10
CA LEU A 177 -6.41 6.86 14.28
C LEU A 177 -7.65 6.47 15.11
N ILE A 178 -7.50 5.57 16.10
CA ILE A 178 -8.60 5.18 17.00
C ILE A 178 -9.06 6.36 17.85
N ARG A 179 -8.14 7.21 18.27
CA ARG A 179 -8.42 8.38 19.12
C ARG A 179 -8.93 9.58 18.32
N GLU A 180 -8.72 9.61 17.03
CA GLU A 180 -9.17 10.65 16.10
C GLU A 180 -10.20 10.08 15.09
N PRO A 181 -11.36 9.58 15.51
CA PRO A 181 -12.29 8.86 14.65
C PRO A 181 -12.84 9.69 13.48
N ASN A 182 -12.71 11.02 13.53
CA ASN A 182 -13.13 11.96 12.48
C ASN A 182 -11.97 12.44 11.58
N ALA A 183 -10.80 11.81 11.65
CA ALA A 183 -9.62 12.21 10.91
C ALA A 183 -9.62 11.77 9.43
N LEU A 184 -10.75 11.27 8.90
CA LEU A 184 -10.94 10.85 7.50
C LEU A 184 -12.25 11.37 6.95
#